data_eae554eccca63496954f1b719c81bc40
#
_entry.id   eae554eccca63496954f1b719c81bc40
#
_cell.length_a   1.000
_cell.length_b   1.000
_cell.length_c   1.000
_cell.angle_alpha   90.00
_cell.angle_beta   90.00
_cell.angle_gamma   90.00
#
_symmetry.space_group_name_H-M   'P 1'
#
loop_
_entity.id
_entity.type
_entity.pdbx_description
1 polymer ?
#
loop_
_entity_poly.entity_id
_entity_poly.type
_entity_poly.pdbx_seq_one_letter_code
_entity_poly.pdbx_strand_id
1 'polypeptide(L)'
;MHMMMMMMMMMMTMMMLMLLLLLLLSNTTLLKLPTNTPLSHSIERIITPRLALTTAEYYAYQLEKHVLVILTDLSAYCDALREVSAAREEVPGRRGFPGYMYTDLSTIYERAGRVAGRNGSITQIPILTMPNDDITHPIPDLTGYITEGQIFVDRALDNRGISPPINVLPSLSRLMKSAIGEGMSRKDHGDVSNQLYAKYAIGRDAAAMKAVVGEEALSAEDKLSLEFLEKFERQFINQGAYESRSIFESLDLAWSLLRIYPKELLNRIPAKILNEFYARAPKDAKAKNKAKQGNKDTRDGGDGGEGASGQQQGQSKQDATLVDV
;
A
#
# COMPACT_ATOMS: atom_id res chain seq x y z
N MET A 1 -15.52 9.51 -20.25
CA MET A 1 -15.77 9.97 -18.88
C MET A 1 -16.44 8.89 -18.02
N HIS A 2 -17.50 8.22 -18.45
CA HIS A 2 -18.17 7.16 -17.68
C HIS A 2 -17.31 5.90 -17.44
N MET A 3 -16.52 5.49 -18.42
CA MET A 3 -15.61 4.34 -18.32
C MET A 3 -14.43 4.60 -17.37
N MET A 4 -13.93 5.84 -17.31
CA MET A 4 -12.86 6.27 -16.38
C MET A 4 -13.37 6.32 -14.94
N MET A 5 -14.63 6.73 -14.74
CA MET A 5 -15.28 6.70 -13.42
C MET A 5 -15.55 5.27 -12.93
N MET A 6 -15.91 4.35 -13.82
CA MET A 6 -16.05 2.93 -13.51
C MET A 6 -14.71 2.26 -13.15
N MET A 7 -13.64 2.57 -13.88
CA MET A 7 -12.28 2.07 -13.55
C MET A 7 -11.78 2.62 -12.21
N MET A 8 -12.00 3.89 -11.91
CA MET A 8 -11.68 4.47 -10.59
C MET A 8 -12.49 3.82 -9.46
N MET A 9 -13.77 3.56 -9.67
CA MET A 9 -14.60 2.82 -8.71
C MET A 9 -14.12 1.37 -8.53
N MET A 10 -13.71 0.70 -9.60
CA MET A 10 -13.19 -0.67 -9.55
C MET A 10 -11.83 -0.75 -8.85
N MET A 11 -10.92 0.21 -9.07
CA MET A 11 -9.64 0.30 -8.32
C MET A 11 -9.87 0.62 -6.84
N MET A 12 -10.81 1.51 -6.52
CA MET A 12 -11.20 1.80 -5.12
C MET A 12 -11.83 0.58 -4.44
N THR A 13 -12.64 -0.22 -5.15
CA THR A 13 -13.20 -1.46 -4.60
C THR A 13 -12.13 -2.53 -4.41
N MET A 14 -11.14 -2.65 -5.29
CA MET A 14 -10.02 -3.60 -5.14
C MET A 14 -9.10 -3.22 -3.98
N MET A 15 -8.75 -1.94 -3.83
CA MET A 15 -7.97 -1.46 -2.67
C MET A 15 -8.77 -1.61 -1.37
N MET A 16 -10.09 -1.42 -1.42
CA MET A 16 -11.00 -1.71 -0.31
C MET A 16 -11.06 -3.20 0.03
N LEU A 17 -11.07 -4.09 -0.96
CA LEU A 17 -11.11 -5.54 -0.72
C LEU A 17 -9.81 -6.02 -0.08
N MET A 18 -8.65 -5.50 -0.49
CA MET A 18 -7.35 -5.76 0.14
C MET A 18 -7.30 -5.25 1.59
N LEU A 19 -7.86 -4.07 1.83
CA LEU A 19 -7.97 -3.50 3.16
C LEU A 19 -9.00 -4.25 4.03
N LEU A 20 -10.11 -4.70 3.44
CA LEU A 20 -11.13 -5.51 4.12
C LEU A 20 -10.57 -6.87 4.57
N LEU A 21 -9.68 -7.47 3.78
CA LEU A 21 -9.01 -8.73 4.14
C LEU A 21 -8.02 -8.55 5.30
N LEU A 22 -7.32 -7.40 5.33
CA LEU A 22 -6.46 -7.00 6.48
C LEU A 22 -7.29 -6.70 7.74
N LEU A 23 -8.52 -6.22 7.58
CA LEU A 23 -9.45 -5.87 8.66
C LEU A 23 -10.17 -7.08 9.26
N LEU A 24 -10.37 -8.16 8.49
CA LEU A 24 -10.94 -9.42 8.97
C LEU A 24 -10.01 -10.18 9.95
N LEU A 25 -8.72 -9.80 9.98
CA LEU A 25 -7.71 -10.39 10.88
C LEU A 25 -7.47 -9.57 12.17
N SER A 26 -8.07 -8.38 12.30
CA SER A 26 -7.92 -7.51 13.46
C SER A 26 -9.27 -6.96 13.90
N ASN A 27 -9.48 -6.76 15.21
CA ASN A 27 -10.66 -6.11 15.81
C ASN A 27 -10.81 -4.63 15.38
N THR A 28 -10.68 -4.33 14.08
CA THR A 28 -10.69 -2.98 13.53
C THR A 28 -12.06 -2.67 12.95
N THR A 29 -12.65 -1.55 13.34
CA THR A 29 -13.90 -1.05 12.77
C THR A 29 -13.61 -0.23 11.53
N LEU A 30 -14.15 -0.63 10.38
CA LEU A 30 -14.05 0.11 9.13
C LEU A 30 -15.18 1.14 9.06
N LEU A 31 -14.83 2.41 8.99
CA LEU A 31 -15.76 3.49 8.73
C LEU A 31 -15.57 3.94 7.28
N LYS A 32 -16.46 3.50 6.39
CA LYS A 32 -16.53 4.00 5.02
C LYS A 32 -17.55 5.11 4.98
N LEU A 33 -17.09 6.32 4.69
CA LEU A 33 -17.98 7.42 4.42
C LEU A 33 -17.98 7.73 2.93
N PRO A 34 -19.16 7.72 2.30
CA PRO A 34 -19.32 8.29 0.99
C PRO A 34 -19.08 9.79 1.08
N THR A 35 -17.85 10.20 0.89
CA THR A 35 -17.57 11.60 0.66
C THR A 35 -17.93 11.91 -0.78
N ASN A 36 -19.09 12.55 -0.95
CA ASN A 36 -19.34 13.42 -2.07
C ASN A 36 -19.59 12.76 -3.42
N THR A 37 -20.85 12.58 -3.69
CA THR A 37 -21.29 12.58 -5.09
C THR A 37 -21.05 13.98 -5.67
N PRO A 38 -20.73 14.13 -6.98
CA PRO A 38 -20.61 15.43 -7.64
C PRO A 38 -21.86 16.32 -7.53
N LEU A 39 -22.96 15.78 -7.04
CA LEU A 39 -24.26 16.40 -6.87
C LEU A 39 -24.51 17.00 -5.47
N SER A 40 -23.62 16.73 -4.47
CA SER A 40 -23.80 17.31 -3.14
C SER A 40 -23.33 18.77 -3.09
N HIS A 41 -24.01 19.58 -2.28
CA HIS A 41 -23.67 20.98 -2.09
C HIS A 41 -22.29 21.16 -1.47
N SER A 42 -21.59 22.26 -1.80
CA SER A 42 -20.22 22.53 -1.32
C SER A 42 -20.10 22.52 0.20
N ILE A 43 -21.15 22.96 0.92
CA ILE A 43 -21.20 22.94 2.39
C ILE A 43 -21.24 21.50 2.93
N GLU A 44 -22.00 20.61 2.30
CA GLU A 44 -22.08 19.19 2.69
C GLU A 44 -20.71 18.51 2.51
N ARG A 45 -20.02 18.81 1.42
CA ARG A 45 -18.66 18.29 1.17
C ARG A 45 -17.67 18.69 2.25
N ILE A 46 -17.79 19.91 2.80
CA ILE A 46 -16.91 20.41 3.87
C ILE A 46 -17.25 19.78 5.22
N ILE A 47 -18.54 19.56 5.51
CA ILE A 47 -18.98 19.06 6.82
C ILE A 47 -18.80 17.54 6.94
N THR A 48 -19.03 16.77 5.88
CA THR A 48 -19.04 15.30 5.90
C THR A 48 -17.76 14.69 6.50
N PRO A 49 -16.53 15.03 6.07
CA PRO A 49 -15.31 14.45 6.66
C PRO A 49 -15.16 14.77 8.15
N ARG A 50 -15.62 15.95 8.58
CA ARG A 50 -15.53 16.40 9.98
C ARG A 50 -16.48 15.62 10.89
N LEU A 51 -17.72 15.39 10.44
CA LEU A 51 -18.69 14.56 11.16
C LEU A 51 -18.22 13.09 11.25
N ALA A 52 -17.69 12.61 10.15
CA ALA A 52 -17.09 11.30 10.06
C ALA A 52 -16.00 11.04 11.08
N LEU A 53 -15.04 11.95 11.14
CA LEU A 53 -13.94 11.86 12.08
C LEU A 53 -14.40 12.00 13.53
N THR A 54 -15.43 12.80 13.81
CA THR A 54 -16.03 12.87 15.14
C THR A 54 -16.65 11.53 15.55
N THR A 55 -17.32 10.85 14.62
CA THR A 55 -17.83 9.50 14.85
C THR A 55 -16.68 8.50 15.07
N ALA A 56 -15.61 8.60 14.27
CA ALA A 56 -14.42 7.76 14.45
C ALA A 56 -13.76 7.95 15.80
N GLU A 57 -13.67 9.20 16.29
CA GLU A 57 -13.13 9.53 17.61
C GLU A 57 -13.96 8.92 18.74
N TYR A 58 -15.29 8.91 18.61
CA TYR A 58 -16.15 8.24 19.58
C TYR A 58 -15.85 6.75 19.66
N TYR A 59 -15.77 6.06 18.52
CA TYR A 59 -15.42 4.63 18.48
C TYR A 59 -14.01 4.35 19.01
N ALA A 60 -13.04 5.18 18.65
CA ALA A 60 -11.66 4.97 19.03
C ALA A 60 -11.40 5.30 20.52
N TYR A 61 -11.93 6.42 21.00
CA TYR A 61 -11.53 6.93 22.31
C TYR A 61 -12.54 6.66 23.41
N GLN A 62 -13.83 6.47 23.09
CA GLN A 62 -14.84 6.07 24.09
C GLN A 62 -15.03 4.56 24.13
N LEU A 63 -15.05 3.90 22.95
CA LEU A 63 -15.25 2.46 22.85
C LEU A 63 -13.94 1.67 22.72
N GLU A 64 -12.80 2.36 22.76
CA GLU A 64 -11.43 1.77 22.71
C GLU A 64 -11.18 0.84 21.51
N LYS A 65 -11.81 1.14 20.36
CA LYS A 65 -11.64 0.35 19.14
C LYS A 65 -10.55 0.92 18.25
N HIS A 66 -9.94 0.07 17.43
CA HIS A 66 -9.09 0.52 16.33
C HIS A 66 -9.99 0.86 15.14
N VAL A 67 -9.92 2.09 14.65
CA VAL A 67 -10.78 2.62 13.58
C VAL A 67 -9.94 2.95 12.36
N LEU A 68 -10.33 2.43 11.20
CA LEU A 68 -9.77 2.82 9.92
C LEU A 68 -10.77 3.73 9.19
N VAL A 69 -10.34 4.96 8.89
CA VAL A 69 -11.13 5.96 8.17
C VAL A 69 -10.58 6.11 6.75
N ILE A 70 -11.41 5.85 5.75
CA ILE A 70 -11.06 6.02 4.34
C ILE A 70 -11.83 7.23 3.81
N LEU A 71 -11.10 8.31 3.50
CA LEU A 71 -11.64 9.52 2.91
C LEU A 71 -11.51 9.43 1.39
N THR A 72 -12.59 9.11 0.70
CA THR A 72 -12.57 8.65 -0.70
C THR A 72 -12.27 9.73 -1.73
N ASP A 73 -12.53 11.01 -1.42
CA ASP A 73 -12.28 12.12 -2.36
C ASP A 73 -12.02 13.45 -1.64
N LEU A 74 -10.77 13.68 -1.27
CA LEU A 74 -10.39 14.98 -0.68
C LEU A 74 -10.17 16.08 -1.74
N SER A 75 -10.10 15.72 -3.02
CA SER A 75 -10.08 16.72 -4.08
C SER A 75 -11.41 17.48 -4.12
N ALA A 76 -12.53 16.77 -4.04
CA ALA A 76 -13.86 17.39 -3.98
C ALA A 76 -14.05 18.26 -2.72
N TYR A 77 -13.44 17.85 -1.58
CA TYR A 77 -13.40 18.68 -0.38
C TYR A 77 -12.66 20.00 -0.61
N CYS A 78 -11.46 19.95 -1.18
CA CYS A 78 -10.66 21.15 -1.46
C CYS A 78 -11.32 22.05 -2.50
N ASP A 79 -11.98 21.49 -3.51
CA ASP A 79 -12.74 22.25 -4.49
C ASP A 79 -13.93 22.97 -3.84
N ALA A 80 -14.63 22.30 -2.90
CA ALA A 80 -15.68 22.93 -2.13
C ALA A 80 -15.17 24.10 -1.25
N LEU A 81 -13.99 23.96 -0.65
CA LEU A 81 -13.34 25.07 0.07
C LEU A 81 -13.05 26.25 -0.85
N ARG A 82 -12.56 25.97 -2.07
CA ARG A 82 -12.30 27.02 -3.06
C ARG A 82 -13.58 27.73 -3.48
N GLU A 83 -14.68 27.00 -3.72
CA GLU A 83 -15.98 27.56 -4.06
C GLU A 83 -16.52 28.47 -2.95
N VAL A 84 -16.45 28.04 -1.68
CA VAL A 84 -16.93 28.83 -0.54
C VAL A 84 -16.05 30.06 -0.30
N SER A 85 -14.74 29.93 -0.43
CA SER A 85 -13.80 31.05 -0.32
C SER A 85 -14.05 32.11 -1.41
N ALA A 86 -14.29 31.69 -2.65
CA ALA A 86 -14.64 32.58 -3.74
C ALA A 86 -15.99 33.29 -3.50
N ALA A 87 -16.99 32.58 -2.99
CA ALA A 87 -18.29 33.16 -2.65
C ALA A 87 -18.22 34.17 -1.49
N ARG A 88 -17.20 34.11 -0.65
CA ARG A 88 -16.89 35.04 0.43
C ARG A 88 -15.99 36.19 0.01
N GLU A 89 -15.59 36.23 -1.27
CA GLU A 89 -14.68 37.27 -1.79
C GLU A 89 -13.32 37.29 -1.05
N GLU A 90 -12.88 36.15 -0.53
CA GLU A 90 -11.58 36.02 0.13
C GLU A 90 -10.44 36.13 -0.89
N VAL A 91 -9.29 36.66 -0.45
CA VAL A 91 -8.10 36.78 -1.31
C VAL A 91 -7.61 35.37 -1.71
N PRO A 92 -7.57 35.03 -3.01
CA PRO A 92 -7.17 33.72 -3.44
C PRO A 92 -5.67 33.51 -3.28
N GLY A 93 -5.29 32.33 -2.83
CA GLY A 93 -3.93 31.85 -2.81
C GLY A 93 -3.54 31.12 -4.10
N ARG A 94 -2.62 30.16 -3.99
CA ARG A 94 -2.08 29.40 -5.12
C ARG A 94 -3.20 28.64 -5.87
N ARG A 95 -3.29 28.81 -7.19
CA ARG A 95 -4.31 28.22 -8.08
C ARG A 95 -5.77 28.50 -7.64
N GLY A 96 -6.02 29.60 -6.97
CA GLY A 96 -7.35 30.01 -6.54
C GLY A 96 -7.87 29.29 -5.28
N PHE A 97 -7.06 28.46 -4.62
CA PHE A 97 -7.40 27.87 -3.32
C PHE A 97 -7.23 28.90 -2.19
N PRO A 98 -7.99 28.77 -1.08
CA PRO A 98 -7.84 29.68 0.05
C PRO A 98 -6.46 29.53 0.70
N GLY A 99 -5.88 30.63 1.17
CA GLY A 99 -4.57 30.62 1.81
C GLY A 99 -4.49 29.74 3.07
N TYR A 100 -5.61 29.53 3.75
CA TYR A 100 -5.74 28.69 4.94
C TYR A 100 -5.97 27.21 4.64
N MET A 101 -5.96 26.76 3.38
CA MET A 101 -6.25 25.35 3.03
C MET A 101 -5.29 24.37 3.73
N TYR A 102 -4.02 24.75 3.92
CA TYR A 102 -3.07 23.93 4.68
C TYR A 102 -3.54 23.69 6.11
N THR A 103 -3.87 24.74 6.82
CA THR A 103 -4.34 24.65 8.21
C THR A 103 -5.65 23.87 8.31
N ASP A 104 -6.54 24.09 7.35
CA ASP A 104 -7.83 23.39 7.30
C ASP A 104 -7.65 21.88 7.09
N LEU A 105 -6.82 21.46 6.15
CA LEU A 105 -6.47 20.06 5.94
C LEU A 105 -5.74 19.45 7.16
N SER A 106 -4.88 20.22 7.83
CA SER A 106 -4.23 19.78 9.07
C SER A 106 -5.25 19.43 10.14
N THR A 107 -6.31 20.22 10.31
CA THR A 107 -7.37 19.95 11.28
C THR A 107 -8.12 18.63 11.02
N ILE A 108 -8.07 18.11 9.80
CA ILE A 108 -8.63 16.81 9.43
C ILE A 108 -7.60 15.70 9.67
N TYR A 109 -6.39 15.84 9.12
CA TYR A 109 -5.40 14.76 9.12
C TYR A 109 -4.78 14.51 10.49
N GLU A 110 -4.57 15.55 11.31
CA GLU A 110 -4.02 15.44 12.66
C GLU A 110 -4.96 14.76 13.68
N ARG A 111 -6.20 14.47 13.28
CA ARG A 111 -7.12 13.66 14.09
C ARG A 111 -6.78 12.17 14.06
N ALA A 112 -5.86 11.73 13.18
CA ALA A 112 -5.31 10.38 13.19
C ALA A 112 -4.32 10.20 14.34
N GLY A 113 -4.36 9.04 15.00
CA GLY A 113 -3.37 8.73 16.03
C GLY A 113 -3.93 7.93 17.21
N ARG A 114 -3.18 7.96 18.31
CA ARG A 114 -3.54 7.36 19.58
C ARG A 114 -3.46 8.41 20.68
N VAL A 115 -4.37 8.34 21.63
CA VAL A 115 -4.38 9.19 22.81
C VAL A 115 -3.80 8.42 23.99
N ALA A 116 -2.93 9.05 24.77
CA ALA A 116 -2.36 8.45 25.97
C ALA A 116 -3.47 8.04 26.97
N GLY A 117 -3.40 6.84 27.52
CA GLY A 117 -4.38 6.29 28.44
C GLY A 117 -5.63 5.70 27.75
N ARG A 118 -5.65 5.60 26.41
CA ARG A 118 -6.72 4.95 25.65
C ARG A 118 -6.11 3.84 24.77
N ASN A 119 -6.80 2.71 24.66
CA ASN A 119 -6.33 1.57 23.84
C ASN A 119 -6.68 1.72 22.36
N GLY A 120 -7.70 2.51 22.02
CA GLY A 120 -8.13 2.73 20.66
C GLY A 120 -7.16 3.57 19.82
N SER A 121 -7.33 3.51 18.50
CA SER A 121 -6.54 4.30 17.55
C SER A 121 -7.35 4.67 16.32
N ILE A 122 -6.98 5.77 15.66
CA ILE A 122 -7.52 6.19 14.38
C ILE A 122 -6.41 6.15 13.35
N THR A 123 -6.63 5.38 12.27
CA THR A 123 -5.79 5.39 11.07
C THR A 123 -6.59 6.02 9.94
N GLN A 124 -6.01 7.01 9.25
CA GLN A 124 -6.66 7.66 8.11
C GLN A 124 -5.95 7.31 6.80
N ILE A 125 -6.75 7.06 5.76
CA ILE A 125 -6.27 6.94 4.38
C ILE A 125 -7.02 7.98 3.54
N PRO A 126 -6.47 9.20 3.40
CA PRO A 126 -7.03 10.20 2.50
C PRO A 126 -6.69 9.83 1.06
N ILE A 127 -7.71 9.81 0.19
CA ILE A 127 -7.57 9.56 -1.24
C ILE A 127 -7.87 10.86 -1.97
N LEU A 128 -7.02 11.21 -2.91
CA LEU A 128 -7.17 12.41 -3.72
C LEU A 128 -6.73 12.15 -5.16
N THR A 129 -7.16 12.99 -6.07
CA THR A 129 -6.74 12.97 -7.46
C THR A 129 -5.72 14.08 -7.72
N MET A 130 -4.81 13.82 -8.68
CA MET A 130 -3.86 14.81 -9.15
C MET A 130 -4.32 15.36 -10.51
N PRO A 131 -4.82 16.59 -10.59
CA PRO A 131 -5.16 17.19 -11.87
C PRO A 131 -3.96 17.22 -12.81
N ASN A 132 -4.14 16.72 -14.04
CA ASN A 132 -3.07 16.58 -15.06
C ASN A 132 -1.86 15.74 -14.61
N ASP A 133 -2.03 14.81 -13.69
CA ASP A 133 -0.96 14.01 -13.09
C ASP A 133 0.14 14.85 -12.41
N ASP A 134 -0.19 16.08 -12.00
CA ASP A 134 0.72 17.06 -11.41
C ASP A 134 0.77 16.93 -9.89
N ILE A 135 1.83 16.28 -9.37
CA ILE A 135 2.07 16.14 -7.93
C ILE A 135 2.34 17.49 -7.24
N THR A 136 2.73 18.53 -8.01
CA THR A 136 2.98 19.86 -7.47
C THR A 136 1.72 20.71 -7.34
N HIS A 137 0.56 20.16 -7.72
CA HIS A 137 -0.73 20.81 -7.49
C HIS A 137 -0.96 21.03 -5.97
N PRO A 138 -1.58 22.15 -5.54
CA PRO A 138 -1.75 22.46 -4.12
C PRO A 138 -2.36 21.34 -3.28
N ILE A 139 -3.30 20.58 -3.82
CA ILE A 139 -3.97 19.49 -3.07
C ILE A 139 -2.99 18.37 -2.70
N PRO A 140 -2.33 17.67 -3.64
CA PRO A 140 -1.36 16.64 -3.31
C PRO A 140 -0.13 17.19 -2.59
N ASP A 141 0.34 18.38 -2.97
CA ASP A 141 1.52 19.00 -2.37
C ASP A 141 1.31 19.23 -0.86
N LEU A 142 0.24 19.94 -0.47
CA LEU A 142 -0.05 20.21 0.95
C LEU A 142 -0.39 18.94 1.72
N THR A 143 -1.14 18.01 1.14
CA THR A 143 -1.45 16.72 1.77
C THR A 143 -0.17 15.93 2.04
N GLY A 144 0.77 15.90 1.11
CA GLY A 144 2.05 15.24 1.26
C GLY A 144 2.91 15.82 2.38
N TYR A 145 2.78 17.10 2.70
CA TYR A 145 3.49 17.74 3.83
C TYR A 145 2.88 17.36 5.19
N ILE A 146 1.56 17.22 5.27
CA ILE A 146 0.85 16.98 6.54
C ILE A 146 0.86 15.50 6.91
N THR A 147 0.67 14.61 5.94
CA THR A 147 0.56 13.17 6.18
C THR A 147 1.90 12.50 6.40
N GLU A 148 1.92 11.34 7.07
CA GLU A 148 3.13 10.58 7.38
C GLU A 148 3.77 9.89 6.17
N GLY A 149 3.04 9.78 5.08
CA GLY A 149 3.54 9.17 3.86
C GLY A 149 2.55 9.30 2.73
N GLN A 150 2.96 8.86 1.54
CA GLN A 150 2.13 8.88 0.34
C GLN A 150 2.37 7.66 -0.52
N ILE A 151 1.31 7.18 -1.15
CA ILE A 151 1.34 6.13 -2.17
C ILE A 151 0.92 6.79 -3.48
N PHE A 152 1.84 6.81 -4.44
CA PHE A 152 1.63 7.41 -5.75
C PHE A 152 1.14 6.34 -6.74
N VAL A 153 -0.04 6.56 -7.29
CA VAL A 153 -0.64 5.70 -8.33
C VAL A 153 -0.33 6.32 -9.69
N ASP A 154 0.39 5.59 -10.54
CA ASP A 154 0.95 6.09 -11.80
C ASP A 154 0.17 5.52 -13.01
N ARG A 155 -0.42 6.40 -13.80
CA ARG A 155 -1.14 6.04 -15.02
C ARG A 155 -0.25 5.37 -16.07
N ALA A 156 1.03 5.71 -16.11
CA ALA A 156 1.96 5.10 -17.05
C ALA A 156 2.22 3.61 -16.73
N LEU A 157 2.20 3.23 -15.45
CA LEU A 157 2.28 1.83 -15.02
C LEU A 157 1.00 1.06 -15.37
N ASP A 158 -0.17 1.68 -15.17
CA ASP A 158 -1.47 1.11 -15.54
C ASP A 158 -1.55 0.81 -17.04
N ASN A 159 -1.12 1.76 -17.88
CA ASN A 159 -1.07 1.59 -19.34
C ASN A 159 -0.15 0.44 -19.78
N ARG A 160 0.84 0.06 -18.96
CA ARG A 160 1.72 -1.11 -19.18
C ARG A 160 1.16 -2.41 -18.59
N GLY A 161 -0.06 -2.39 -18.04
CA GLY A 161 -0.73 -3.56 -17.47
C GLY A 161 -0.19 -4.00 -16.12
N ILE A 162 0.45 -3.10 -15.36
CA ILE A 162 0.95 -3.37 -14.00
C ILE A 162 -0.13 -2.99 -13.01
N SER A 163 -0.59 -3.95 -12.21
CA SER A 163 -1.64 -3.76 -11.21
C SER A 163 -1.23 -4.35 -9.84
N PRO A 164 -1.32 -3.56 -8.74
CA PRO A 164 -1.65 -2.14 -8.67
C PRO A 164 -0.55 -1.26 -9.28
N PRO A 165 -0.88 -0.16 -9.97
CA PRO A 165 0.09 0.68 -10.66
C PRO A 165 0.78 1.66 -9.70
N ILE A 166 1.49 1.14 -8.71
CA ILE A 166 2.17 1.93 -7.67
C ILE A 166 3.57 2.32 -8.15
N ASN A 167 3.80 3.63 -8.27
CA ASN A 167 5.13 4.15 -8.53
C ASN A 167 5.91 4.27 -7.22
N VAL A 168 6.96 3.45 -7.09
CA VAL A 168 7.74 3.34 -5.86
C VAL A 168 8.58 4.60 -5.58
N LEU A 169 9.09 5.29 -6.62
CA LEU A 169 10.03 6.39 -6.43
C LEU A 169 9.41 7.62 -5.72
N PRO A 170 8.23 8.13 -6.13
CA PRO A 170 7.58 9.23 -5.41
C PRO A 170 6.82 8.77 -4.17
N SER A 171 6.65 7.48 -3.96
CA SER A 171 6.01 6.93 -2.77
C SER A 171 6.99 6.89 -1.60
N LEU A 172 6.55 7.34 -0.43
CA LEU A 172 7.40 7.38 0.76
C LEU A 172 6.60 7.18 2.05
N SER A 173 7.29 6.78 3.12
CA SER A 173 6.81 6.80 4.50
C SER A 173 7.88 7.41 5.40
N ARG A 174 7.51 8.43 6.18
CA ARG A 174 8.44 9.10 7.11
C ARG A 174 8.71 8.26 8.36
N LEU A 175 7.73 7.47 8.80
CA LEU A 175 7.81 6.63 9.98
C LEU A 175 8.29 5.20 9.71
N MET A 176 8.70 4.88 8.49
CA MET A 176 9.11 3.53 8.10
C MET A 176 10.15 2.94 9.06
N LYS A 177 11.14 3.73 9.50
CA LYS A 177 12.22 3.26 10.37
C LYS A 177 11.75 2.72 11.72
N SER A 178 10.68 3.27 12.28
CA SER A 178 10.11 2.82 13.55
C SER A 178 9.14 1.65 13.39
N ALA A 179 8.65 1.41 12.17
CA ALA A 179 7.65 0.39 11.86
C ALA A 179 8.25 -0.91 11.30
N ILE A 180 9.57 -0.97 11.06
CA ILE A 180 10.25 -2.12 10.48
C ILE A 180 11.44 -2.56 11.34
N GLY A 181 11.82 -3.83 11.19
CA GLY A 181 12.96 -4.41 11.89
C GLY A 181 12.58 -5.49 12.88
N GLU A 182 13.50 -5.80 13.79
CA GLU A 182 13.33 -6.86 14.77
C GLU A 182 12.15 -6.59 15.70
N GLY A 183 11.27 -7.57 15.87
CA GLY A 183 10.04 -7.44 16.65
C GLY A 183 8.81 -6.98 15.87
N MET A 184 8.97 -6.29 14.73
CA MET A 184 7.86 -5.83 13.87
C MET A 184 7.80 -6.58 12.55
N SER A 185 8.95 -6.81 11.94
CA SER A 185 9.09 -7.57 10.69
C SER A 185 10.36 -8.44 10.76
N ARG A 186 11.17 -8.50 9.71
CA ARG A 186 12.44 -9.20 9.69
C ARG A 186 13.60 -8.20 9.76
N LYS A 187 14.71 -8.60 10.42
CA LYS A 187 15.87 -7.73 10.67
C LYS A 187 16.52 -7.13 9.40
N ASP A 188 16.38 -7.80 8.25
CA ASP A 188 16.90 -7.37 6.96
C ASP A 188 15.98 -6.41 6.20
N HIS A 189 14.76 -6.15 6.71
CA HIS A 189 13.72 -5.40 5.98
C HIS A 189 14.19 -4.00 5.56
N GLY A 190 14.82 -3.25 6.47
CA GLY A 190 15.30 -1.89 6.19
C GLY A 190 16.36 -1.85 5.08
N ASP A 191 17.35 -2.74 5.17
CA ASP A 191 18.46 -2.79 4.22
C ASP A 191 17.99 -3.29 2.84
N VAL A 192 17.13 -4.32 2.82
CA VAL A 192 16.55 -4.85 1.57
C VAL A 192 15.71 -3.79 0.86
N SER A 193 14.83 -3.09 1.58
CA SER A 193 14.00 -2.03 0.96
C SER A 193 14.84 -0.89 0.42
N ASN A 194 15.87 -0.44 1.14
CA ASN A 194 16.80 0.58 0.66
C ASN A 194 17.57 0.14 -0.59
N GLN A 195 17.98 -1.14 -0.65
CA GLN A 195 18.67 -1.69 -1.81
C GLN A 195 17.76 -1.82 -3.03
N LEU A 196 16.51 -2.32 -2.83
CA LEU A 196 15.51 -2.40 -3.90
C LEU A 196 15.19 -1.03 -4.49
N TYR A 197 14.93 -0.04 -3.62
CA TYR A 197 14.68 1.34 -4.05
C TYR A 197 15.82 1.90 -4.90
N ALA A 198 17.06 1.73 -4.45
CA ALA A 198 18.23 2.20 -5.18
C ALA A 198 18.40 1.50 -6.53
N LYS A 199 18.24 0.17 -6.59
CA LYS A 199 18.38 -0.57 -7.85
C LYS A 199 17.21 -0.30 -8.81
N TYR A 200 16.01 -0.02 -8.29
CA TYR A 200 14.87 0.40 -9.10
C TYR A 200 15.10 1.79 -9.72
N ALA A 201 15.66 2.74 -8.96
CA ALA A 201 16.03 4.06 -9.48
C ALA A 201 17.06 3.95 -10.60
N ILE A 202 18.15 3.19 -10.38
CA ILE A 202 19.19 2.94 -11.40
C ILE A 202 18.58 2.27 -12.65
N GLY A 203 17.67 1.31 -12.46
CA GLY A 203 16.97 0.66 -13.57
C GLY A 203 16.12 1.62 -14.40
N ARG A 204 15.45 2.58 -13.75
CA ARG A 204 14.68 3.64 -14.43
C ARG A 204 15.59 4.58 -15.22
N ASP A 205 16.74 4.96 -14.66
CA ASP A 205 17.74 5.79 -15.35
C ASP A 205 18.34 5.04 -16.55
N ALA A 206 18.65 3.76 -16.39
CA ALA A 206 19.13 2.92 -17.50
C ALA A 206 18.08 2.77 -18.61
N ALA A 207 16.79 2.67 -18.25
CA ALA A 207 15.71 2.63 -19.24
C ALA A 207 15.57 3.95 -20.01
N ALA A 208 15.72 5.08 -19.32
CA ALA A 208 15.74 6.39 -19.96
C ALA A 208 16.94 6.54 -20.90
N MET A 209 18.13 6.07 -20.47
CA MET A 209 19.35 6.08 -21.29
C MET A 209 19.20 5.18 -22.52
N LYS A 210 18.63 3.97 -22.36
CA LYS A 210 18.33 3.05 -23.48
C LYS A 210 17.48 3.72 -24.56
N ALA A 211 16.49 4.52 -24.15
CA ALA A 211 15.60 5.24 -25.09
C ALA A 211 16.34 6.30 -25.93
N VAL A 212 17.46 6.85 -25.43
CA VAL A 212 18.23 7.90 -26.10
C VAL A 212 19.38 7.36 -26.92
N VAL A 213 20.20 6.46 -26.35
CA VAL A 213 21.45 6.00 -26.97
C VAL A 213 21.38 4.57 -27.54
N GLY A 214 20.30 3.86 -27.32
CA GLY A 214 20.13 2.46 -27.74
C GLY A 214 20.73 1.45 -26.76
N GLU A 215 20.36 0.19 -26.93
CA GLU A 215 20.76 -0.90 -26.03
C GLU A 215 22.23 -1.31 -26.15
N GLU A 216 22.81 -1.11 -27.33
CA GLU A 216 24.21 -1.50 -27.61
C GLU A 216 25.22 -0.65 -26.83
N ALA A 217 24.87 0.60 -26.54
CA ALA A 217 25.73 1.56 -25.82
C ALA A 217 25.70 1.36 -24.29
N LEU A 218 24.81 0.50 -23.76
CA LEU A 218 24.67 0.29 -22.32
C LEU A 218 25.77 -0.62 -21.78
N SER A 219 26.25 -0.29 -20.57
CA SER A 219 27.19 -1.11 -19.83
C SER A 219 26.57 -2.47 -19.42
N ALA A 220 27.41 -3.44 -19.03
CA ALA A 220 26.93 -4.72 -18.52
C ALA A 220 26.10 -4.56 -17.23
N GLU A 221 26.43 -3.58 -16.39
CA GLU A 221 25.67 -3.28 -15.17
C GLU A 221 24.30 -2.67 -15.49
N ASP A 222 24.23 -1.78 -16.49
CA ASP A 222 22.95 -1.19 -16.93
C ASP A 222 22.01 -2.26 -17.52
N LYS A 223 22.54 -3.22 -18.26
CA LYS A 223 21.76 -4.36 -18.78
C LYS A 223 21.18 -5.23 -17.66
N LEU A 224 21.96 -5.50 -16.61
CA LEU A 224 21.45 -6.18 -15.40
C LEU A 224 20.36 -5.33 -14.70
N SER A 225 20.54 -4.01 -14.68
CA SER A 225 19.56 -3.10 -14.06
C SER A 225 18.26 -3.02 -14.84
N LEU A 226 18.30 -3.14 -16.17
CA LEU A 226 17.09 -3.26 -17.01
C LEU A 226 16.36 -4.58 -16.77
N GLU A 227 17.09 -5.70 -16.68
CA GLU A 227 16.51 -7.01 -16.37
C GLU A 227 15.84 -7.00 -14.99
N PHE A 228 16.51 -6.39 -14.00
CA PHE A 228 15.96 -6.22 -12.66
C PHE A 228 14.68 -5.36 -12.69
N LEU A 229 14.70 -4.22 -13.39
CA LEU A 229 13.56 -3.31 -13.53
C LEU A 229 12.32 -4.06 -14.04
N GLU A 230 12.46 -4.80 -15.15
CA GLU A 230 11.35 -5.54 -15.75
C GLU A 230 10.79 -6.60 -14.78
N LYS A 231 11.67 -7.38 -14.15
CA LYS A 231 11.26 -8.42 -13.20
C LYS A 231 10.66 -7.83 -11.93
N PHE A 232 11.20 -6.71 -11.44
CA PHE A 232 10.67 -6.02 -10.27
C PHE A 232 9.25 -5.49 -10.52
N GLU A 233 9.01 -4.85 -11.65
CA GLU A 233 7.69 -4.36 -12.01
C GLU A 233 6.68 -5.51 -12.20
N ARG A 234 7.08 -6.59 -12.88
CA ARG A 234 6.18 -7.72 -13.19
C ARG A 234 5.95 -8.70 -12.05
N GLN A 235 6.91 -8.89 -11.15
CA GLN A 235 6.84 -9.92 -10.11
C GLN A 235 6.64 -9.34 -8.71
N PHE A 236 7.16 -8.13 -8.45
CA PHE A 236 7.08 -7.52 -7.14
C PHE A 236 5.93 -6.51 -7.03
N ILE A 237 5.83 -5.55 -7.96
CA ILE A 237 4.76 -4.55 -7.97
C ILE A 237 3.46 -5.18 -8.45
N ASN A 238 3.49 -5.87 -9.59
CA ASN A 238 2.32 -6.52 -10.15
C ASN A 238 1.83 -7.66 -9.25
N GLN A 239 0.54 -7.65 -8.93
CA GLN A 239 -0.12 -8.65 -8.10
C GLN A 239 -1.43 -9.07 -8.74
N GLY A 240 -1.80 -10.33 -8.57
CA GLY A 240 -3.10 -10.85 -8.98
C GLY A 240 -4.25 -10.24 -8.17
N ALA A 241 -5.45 -10.22 -8.72
CA ALA A 241 -6.64 -9.63 -8.09
C ALA A 241 -6.96 -10.20 -6.69
N TYR A 242 -6.58 -11.44 -6.45
CA TYR A 242 -6.82 -12.16 -5.18
C TYR A 242 -5.50 -12.58 -4.51
N GLU A 243 -4.39 -12.04 -4.95
CA GLU A 243 -3.10 -12.32 -4.34
C GLU A 243 -2.95 -11.55 -3.03
N SER A 244 -2.60 -12.27 -1.96
CA SER A 244 -2.27 -11.69 -0.66
C SER A 244 -0.90 -12.21 -0.24
N ARG A 245 0.06 -11.31 -0.05
CA ARG A 245 1.42 -11.62 0.37
C ARG A 245 1.68 -11.09 1.76
N SER A 246 2.22 -11.93 2.63
CA SER A 246 2.77 -11.49 3.91
C SER A 246 4.06 -10.69 3.70
N ILE A 247 4.46 -9.95 4.72
CA ILE A 247 5.72 -9.20 4.70
C ILE A 247 6.94 -10.14 4.51
N PHE A 248 6.88 -11.35 5.06
CA PHE A 248 7.97 -12.33 4.93
C PHE A 248 8.08 -12.90 3.52
N GLU A 249 6.96 -13.19 2.87
CA GLU A 249 6.91 -13.61 1.47
C GLU A 249 7.40 -12.49 0.54
N SER A 250 7.01 -11.25 0.81
CA SER A 250 7.48 -10.08 0.07
C SER A 250 9.01 -9.90 0.20
N LEU A 251 9.58 -10.10 1.40
CA LEU A 251 11.02 -10.04 1.60
C LEU A 251 11.78 -11.21 0.93
N ASP A 252 11.20 -12.41 0.91
CA ASP A 252 11.78 -13.55 0.22
C ASP A 252 11.77 -13.37 -1.31
N LEU A 253 10.69 -12.78 -1.84
CA LEU A 253 10.60 -12.37 -3.24
C LEU A 253 11.62 -11.26 -3.57
N ALA A 254 11.76 -10.26 -2.70
CA ALA A 254 12.75 -9.20 -2.83
C ALA A 254 14.16 -9.77 -2.94
N TRP A 255 14.53 -10.73 -2.09
CA TRP A 255 15.81 -11.43 -2.18
C TRP A 255 15.97 -12.23 -3.47
N SER A 256 14.92 -12.85 -3.98
CA SER A 256 14.97 -13.56 -5.26
C SER A 256 15.34 -12.64 -6.41
N LEU A 257 14.82 -11.41 -6.41
CA LEU A 257 15.12 -10.37 -7.39
C LEU A 257 16.53 -9.79 -7.20
N LEU A 258 16.95 -9.52 -5.97
CA LEU A 258 18.29 -9.00 -5.70
C LEU A 258 19.42 -9.98 -6.09
N ARG A 259 19.15 -11.28 -6.18
CA ARG A 259 20.10 -12.29 -6.65
C ARG A 259 20.42 -12.20 -8.15
N ILE A 260 19.73 -11.36 -8.91
CA ILE A 260 20.15 -11.01 -10.29
C ILE A 260 21.50 -10.32 -10.27
N TYR A 261 21.78 -9.55 -9.23
CA TYR A 261 23.05 -8.86 -9.05
C TYR A 261 24.04 -9.75 -8.29
N PRO A 262 25.32 -9.71 -8.64
CA PRO A 262 26.39 -10.27 -7.80
C PRO A 262 26.45 -9.54 -6.45
N LYS A 263 26.97 -10.20 -5.42
CA LYS A 263 27.01 -9.67 -4.06
C LYS A 263 27.71 -8.31 -3.95
N GLU A 264 28.73 -8.12 -4.77
CA GLU A 264 29.59 -6.93 -4.81
C GLU A 264 28.80 -5.67 -5.20
N LEU A 265 27.71 -5.82 -5.94
CA LEU A 265 26.85 -4.71 -6.37
C LEU A 265 25.72 -4.39 -5.38
N LEU A 266 25.61 -5.12 -4.28
CA LEU A 266 24.60 -4.90 -3.23
C LEU A 266 25.18 -4.07 -2.06
N ASN A 267 25.66 -2.87 -2.36
CA ASN A 267 26.45 -2.03 -1.44
C ASN A 267 25.68 -1.46 -0.25
N ARG A 268 24.34 -1.48 -0.28
CA ARG A 268 23.50 -0.94 0.78
C ARG A 268 23.11 -1.95 1.84
N ILE A 269 23.49 -3.21 1.66
CA ILE A 269 23.20 -4.30 2.60
C ILE A 269 24.49 -4.69 3.33
N PRO A 270 24.51 -4.68 4.67
CA PRO A 270 25.67 -5.11 5.45
C PRO A 270 26.08 -6.55 5.13
N ALA A 271 27.41 -6.82 5.11
CA ALA A 271 27.95 -8.14 4.78
C ALA A 271 27.39 -9.27 5.67
N LYS A 272 27.10 -8.99 6.92
CA LYS A 272 26.47 -9.94 7.87
C LYS A 272 25.11 -10.41 7.36
N ILE A 273 24.27 -9.50 6.89
CA ILE A 273 22.92 -9.80 6.35
C ILE A 273 23.03 -10.49 5.00
N LEU A 274 23.96 -10.02 4.13
CA LEU A 274 24.23 -10.67 2.84
C LEU A 274 24.62 -12.15 3.03
N ASN A 275 25.52 -12.46 3.94
CA ASN A 275 25.96 -13.84 4.16
C ASN A 275 24.85 -14.74 4.71
N GLU A 276 23.89 -14.17 5.44
CA GLU A 276 22.78 -14.93 6.02
C GLU A 276 21.64 -15.17 5.02
N PHE A 277 21.27 -14.15 4.23
CA PHE A 277 20.05 -14.18 3.43
C PHE A 277 20.27 -14.36 1.92
N TYR A 278 21.42 -13.97 1.39
CA TYR A 278 21.67 -14.05 -0.06
C TYR A 278 21.65 -15.49 -0.60
N ALA A 279 22.20 -16.45 0.14
CA ALA A 279 22.24 -17.85 -0.25
C ALA A 279 20.98 -18.66 0.13
N ARG A 280 20.01 -18.04 0.81
CA ARG A 280 18.80 -18.73 1.30
C ARG A 280 17.87 -19.05 0.14
N ALA A 281 17.58 -20.33 -0.10
CA ALA A 281 16.57 -20.72 -1.07
C ALA A 281 15.17 -20.25 -0.64
N PRO A 282 14.30 -19.85 -1.58
CA PRO A 282 12.90 -19.52 -1.28
C PRO A 282 12.22 -20.67 -0.55
N LYS A 283 11.32 -20.36 0.41
CA LYS A 283 10.58 -21.36 1.20
C LYS A 283 9.78 -22.32 0.33
N ASP A 284 9.29 -21.86 -0.82
CA ASP A 284 8.52 -22.66 -1.77
C ASP A 284 9.35 -23.75 -2.45
N ALA A 285 10.65 -23.55 -2.65
CA ALA A 285 11.56 -24.57 -3.15
C ALA A 285 11.77 -25.70 -2.12
N LYS A 286 11.74 -25.38 -0.80
CA LYS A 286 11.79 -26.35 0.28
C LYS A 286 10.50 -27.14 0.41
N ALA A 287 9.34 -26.51 0.24
CA ALA A 287 8.03 -27.18 0.27
C ALA A 287 7.86 -28.13 -0.91
N LYS A 288 8.25 -27.72 -2.13
CA LYS A 288 8.23 -28.57 -3.33
C LYS A 288 9.22 -29.72 -3.27
N ASN A 289 10.39 -29.54 -2.65
CA ASN A 289 11.36 -30.61 -2.44
C ASN A 289 10.91 -31.60 -1.33
N LYS A 290 10.26 -31.12 -0.27
CA LYS A 290 9.67 -31.98 0.76
C LYS A 290 8.48 -32.78 0.23
N ALA A 291 7.64 -32.19 -0.64
CA ALA A 291 6.56 -32.88 -1.33
C ALA A 291 7.07 -33.91 -2.35
N LYS A 292 8.21 -33.67 -3.00
CA LYS A 292 8.85 -34.63 -3.93
C LYS A 292 9.56 -35.77 -3.20
N GLN A 293 10.09 -35.55 -1.99
CA GLN A 293 10.67 -36.60 -1.16
C GLN A 293 9.60 -37.46 -0.48
N GLY A 294 8.51 -36.87 0.04
CA GLY A 294 7.40 -37.61 0.65
C GLY A 294 6.63 -38.50 -0.35
N ASN A 295 6.76 -38.28 -1.66
CA ASN A 295 6.10 -39.09 -2.69
C ASN A 295 6.99 -40.21 -3.26
N LYS A 296 8.24 -40.34 -2.77
CA LYS A 296 9.13 -41.45 -3.10
C LYS A 296 9.07 -42.59 -2.08
N ASP A 297 8.72 -42.29 -0.82
CA ASP A 297 8.68 -43.25 0.27
C ASP A 297 7.33 -43.98 0.43
N THR A 298 6.32 -43.63 -0.38
CA THR A 298 4.97 -44.23 -0.30
C THR A 298 4.66 -45.23 -1.42
N ARG A 299 5.68 -45.75 -2.12
CA ARG A 299 5.49 -46.77 -3.19
C ARG A 299 6.01 -48.17 -2.86
N ASP A 300 6.37 -48.39 -1.61
CA ASP A 300 6.72 -49.76 -1.20
C ASP A 300 6.04 -50.09 0.16
N GLY A 301 5.09 -50.99 0.14
CA GLY A 301 4.43 -51.51 1.36
C GLY A 301 2.91 -51.57 1.23
N GLY A 302 2.43 -52.62 0.61
CA GLY A 302 1.01 -52.97 0.56
C GLY A 302 0.55 -53.65 1.83
N ASP A 303 -0.78 -53.63 1.97
CA ASP A 303 -1.63 -54.61 2.67
C ASP A 303 -1.95 -54.40 4.15
N GLY A 304 -3.25 -54.40 4.42
CA GLY A 304 -3.88 -54.95 5.64
C GLY A 304 -4.48 -53.97 6.64
N GLY A 305 -5.81 -53.95 6.74
CA GLY A 305 -6.46 -53.90 8.05
C GLY A 305 -7.43 -52.75 8.35
N GLU A 306 -8.66 -53.12 8.38
CA GLU A 306 -9.89 -52.47 8.83
C GLU A 306 -9.84 -51.79 10.23
N GLY A 307 -10.73 -50.79 10.42
CA GLY A 307 -11.28 -50.53 11.74
C GLY A 307 -11.67 -49.09 12.11
N ALA A 308 -12.92 -48.77 11.90
CA ALA A 308 -13.91 -48.12 12.78
C ALA A 308 -13.65 -46.78 13.49
N SER A 309 -14.55 -45.84 13.18
CA SER A 309 -15.42 -45.02 14.08
C SER A 309 -14.83 -43.96 15.01
N GLY A 310 -15.49 -42.78 14.96
CA GLY A 310 -15.71 -41.88 16.11
C GLY A 310 -15.63 -40.38 15.77
N GLN A 311 -16.72 -39.77 15.36
CA GLN A 311 -17.46 -38.61 15.92
C GLN A 311 -16.68 -37.69 16.90
N GLN A 312 -16.65 -36.36 16.78
CA GLN A 312 -17.70 -35.35 17.02
C GLN A 312 -17.02 -33.94 17.01
N GLN A 313 -17.56 -33.01 16.24
CA GLN A 313 -18.28 -31.79 16.65
C GLN A 313 -17.54 -30.73 17.48
N GLY A 314 -17.51 -29.52 16.96
CA GLY A 314 -17.26 -28.29 17.69
C GLY A 314 -17.32 -27.05 16.75
N GLN A 315 -18.53 -26.66 16.37
CA GLN A 315 -18.80 -25.35 15.77
C GLN A 315 -18.82 -24.28 16.85
N SER A 316 -18.12 -23.16 16.67
CA SER A 316 -18.53 -21.90 17.27
C SER A 316 -18.52 -20.80 16.20
N LYS A 317 -19.72 -20.38 15.83
CA LYS A 317 -20.02 -19.16 15.11
C LYS A 317 -19.79 -17.96 16.03
N GLN A 318 -19.11 -16.96 15.57
CA GLN A 318 -19.23 -15.59 16.11
C GLN A 318 -19.70 -14.67 15.01
N ASP A 319 -20.86 -14.09 15.23
CA ASP A 319 -21.55 -13.17 14.36
C ASP A 319 -20.82 -11.81 14.30
N ALA A 320 -20.56 -11.37 13.08
CA ALA A 320 -20.13 -10.00 12.80
C ALA A 320 -21.38 -9.15 12.53
N THR A 321 -21.68 -8.23 13.42
CA THR A 321 -22.77 -7.27 13.26
C THR A 321 -22.31 -6.14 12.34
N LEU A 322 -22.89 -6.06 11.15
CA LEU A 322 -22.87 -4.87 10.29
C LEU A 322 -23.88 -3.87 10.88
N VAL A 323 -23.44 -2.65 11.11
CA VAL A 323 -24.33 -1.52 11.42
C VAL A 323 -24.29 -0.60 10.21
N ASP A 324 -25.39 -0.59 9.44
CA ASP A 324 -25.67 0.41 8.42
C ASP A 324 -26.13 1.70 9.08
N VAL A 325 -25.42 2.80 8.80
CA VAL A 325 -25.87 4.17 9.04
C VAL A 325 -25.64 5.02 7.81
#